data_90b33cbe480db195d34f0315f08f396e
#
_entry.id   90b33cbe480db195d34f0315f08f396e
#
_cell.length_a   1.000
_cell.length_b   1.000
_cell.length_c   1.000
_cell.angle_alpha   90.00
_cell.angle_beta   90.00
_cell.angle_gamma   90.00
#
_symmetry.space_group_name_H-M   'P 1'
#
loop_
_entity.id
_entity.type
_entity.pdbx_description
1 polymer ?
#
loop_
_entity_poly.entity_id
_entity_poly.type
_entity_poly.pdbx_seq_one_letter_code
_entity_poly.pdbx_strand_id
1 'polypeptide(L)'
;MLLAGDRKAILNTIGFDTWPEQDEILNHKARIKLVAGGERAGKSFLGALSVISRLDEFEADDIVWLVARDYERTRAEWNYLSEILTKLGFLIKQTKRIDPGEMTVACGTSDKPGVFTIKSKSAQDHRSLAMEAPRMVVACEASQIDYESFLRLRGRIAEKRGYLFLEGTFEMSLGWYPSQWEAWQFFNPDDDAISFSLPSWTNQVVYPDGREDEEILSLERLHSEDWFNERIAGVPAPPKGLVHNMFDVQTHISDRAEYIEGEAVHLWVDPGYSQVTKSAYAVEAVQIIGDQVRIIDEVFEREKITEEIIEICQMRPWWQDVQHAVIDIAAHSIGESRPVDTWLEKAGLYMQSERVGILDGVERFNTFLKENPSTRQPHMLINPKARGVISELGGCANPFDDQIHVYTWRTDRDNNVVGREPRDAFNHGVKAITYGLVVNFGYARAAGATKIITVNRW
;
A
#
# COMPACT_ATOMS: atom_id res chain seq x y z
N MET A 1 36.85 -9.90 20.62
CA MET A 1 35.77 -9.12 21.26
C MET A 1 35.73 -7.78 20.54
N LEU A 2 34.84 -7.66 19.54
CA LEU A 2 34.59 -6.39 18.89
C LEU A 2 34.01 -5.45 19.94
N LEU A 3 34.62 -4.26 20.09
CA LEU A 3 34.09 -3.24 20.99
C LEU A 3 32.69 -2.85 20.52
N ALA A 4 31.72 -3.02 21.40
CA ALA A 4 30.37 -2.54 21.18
C ALA A 4 30.40 -1.10 20.68
N GLY A 5 29.70 -0.82 19.57
CA GLY A 5 29.52 0.54 19.04
C GLY A 5 30.49 1.01 17.95
N ASP A 6 31.53 0.24 17.59
CA ASP A 6 32.40 0.65 16.48
C ASP A 6 31.97 -0.02 15.15
N ARG A 7 30.99 0.62 14.46
CA ARG A 7 30.55 0.21 13.13
C ARG A 7 31.70 0.07 12.15
N LYS A 8 32.66 1.00 12.19
CA LYS A 8 33.81 1.01 11.29
C LYS A 8 34.70 -0.22 11.51
N ALA A 9 34.88 -0.66 12.77
CA ALA A 9 35.61 -1.88 13.08
C ALA A 9 34.84 -3.13 12.57
N ILE A 10 33.51 -3.14 12.67
CA ILE A 10 32.66 -4.22 12.13
C ILE A 10 32.80 -4.29 10.61
N LEU A 11 32.65 -3.17 9.91
CA LEU A 11 32.76 -3.08 8.46
C LEU A 11 34.15 -3.48 7.98
N ASN A 12 35.21 -3.00 8.63
CA ASN A 12 36.59 -3.39 8.31
C ASN A 12 36.81 -4.91 8.47
N THR A 13 36.18 -5.54 9.48
CA THR A 13 36.29 -7.00 9.71
C THR A 13 35.63 -7.80 8.58
N ILE A 14 34.56 -7.31 8.00
CA ILE A 14 33.89 -7.94 6.84
C ILE A 14 34.50 -7.53 5.50
N GLY A 15 35.47 -6.61 5.50
CA GLY A 15 36.16 -6.14 4.30
C GLY A 15 35.29 -5.26 3.41
N PHE A 16 34.46 -4.42 4.01
CA PHE A 16 33.55 -3.51 3.29
C PHE A 16 33.66 -2.09 3.85
N ASP A 17 33.66 -1.13 2.94
CA ASP A 17 33.57 0.30 3.24
C ASP A 17 32.20 0.81 2.76
N THR A 18 31.51 1.56 3.62
CA THR A 18 30.26 2.22 3.25
C THR A 18 30.53 3.47 2.41
N TRP A 19 29.58 3.77 1.50
CA TRP A 19 29.57 5.04 0.78
C TRP A 19 28.95 6.15 1.64
N PRO A 20 29.23 7.42 1.32
CA PRO A 20 28.70 8.55 2.10
C PRO A 20 27.18 8.51 2.30
N GLU A 21 26.42 8.13 1.27
CA GLU A 21 24.97 8.04 1.33
C GLU A 21 24.50 6.92 2.28
N GLN A 22 25.19 5.78 2.28
CA GLN A 22 24.91 4.69 3.22
C GLN A 22 25.25 5.09 4.66
N ASP A 23 26.35 5.80 4.85
CA ASP A 23 26.76 6.31 6.16
C ASP A 23 25.75 7.33 6.69
N GLU A 24 25.24 8.22 5.87
CA GLU A 24 24.19 9.17 6.25
C GLU A 24 22.95 8.44 6.73
N ILE A 25 22.46 7.47 5.95
CA ILE A 25 21.27 6.67 6.28
C ILE A 25 21.48 5.90 7.58
N LEU A 26 22.60 5.19 7.72
CA LEU A 26 22.86 4.37 8.90
C LEU A 26 23.06 5.21 10.16
N ASN A 27 23.70 6.38 10.05
CA ASN A 27 24.03 7.27 11.18
C ASN A 27 22.87 8.16 11.62
N HIS A 28 21.85 8.34 10.79
CA HIS A 28 20.73 9.20 11.15
C HIS A 28 20.01 8.67 12.41
N LYS A 29 19.61 9.58 13.30
CA LYS A 29 19.06 9.27 14.62
C LYS A 29 17.64 8.69 14.60
N ALA A 30 16.87 8.91 13.53
CA ALA A 30 15.47 8.47 13.43
C ALA A 30 15.36 6.95 13.60
N ARG A 31 14.34 6.51 14.35
CA ARG A 31 14.02 5.09 14.54
C ARG A 31 13.35 4.47 13.32
N ILE A 32 12.60 5.27 12.56
CA ILE A 32 11.93 4.84 11.35
C ILE A 32 12.65 5.46 10.15
N LYS A 33 13.11 4.62 9.25
CA LYS A 33 13.82 5.06 8.04
C LYS A 33 13.18 4.40 6.82
N LEU A 34 12.83 5.21 5.83
CA LEU A 34 12.38 4.76 4.53
C LEU A 34 13.45 5.08 3.50
N VAL A 35 13.95 4.05 2.82
CA VAL A 35 15.00 4.18 1.81
C VAL A 35 14.45 3.75 0.46
N ALA A 36 14.11 4.73 -0.37
CA ALA A 36 13.76 4.49 -1.76
C ALA A 36 15.04 4.43 -2.58
N GLY A 37 15.33 3.29 -3.18
CA GLY A 37 16.57 3.13 -3.92
C GLY A 37 16.38 2.58 -5.32
N GLY A 38 17.28 3.00 -6.22
CA GLY A 38 17.34 2.48 -7.57
C GLY A 38 17.71 0.99 -7.61
N GLU A 39 17.56 0.38 -8.78
CA GLU A 39 18.00 -1.00 -9.02
C GLU A 39 19.52 -1.08 -8.85
N ARG A 40 20.02 -2.12 -8.19
CA ARG A 40 21.44 -2.31 -7.87
C ARG A 40 22.09 -1.22 -6.98
N ALA A 41 21.30 -0.33 -6.36
CA ALA A 41 21.81 0.66 -5.42
C ALA A 41 22.39 0.07 -4.11
N GLY A 42 22.18 -1.22 -3.84
CA GLY A 42 22.67 -1.88 -2.63
C GLY A 42 21.71 -1.81 -1.43
N LYS A 43 20.41 -1.58 -1.67
CA LYS A 43 19.35 -1.51 -0.65
C LYS A 43 19.34 -2.70 0.31
N SER A 44 19.26 -3.92 -0.24
CA SER A 44 19.19 -5.15 0.58
C SER A 44 20.44 -5.35 1.43
N PHE A 45 21.61 -4.97 0.93
CA PHE A 45 22.83 -4.96 1.73
C PHE A 45 22.75 -3.93 2.85
N LEU A 46 22.24 -2.72 2.56
CA LEU A 46 22.02 -1.67 3.54
C LEU A 46 20.99 -2.09 4.60
N GLY A 47 19.93 -2.81 4.21
CA GLY A 47 18.97 -3.44 5.12
C GLY A 47 19.65 -4.40 6.11
N ALA A 48 20.53 -5.26 5.62
CA ALA A 48 21.34 -6.13 6.47
C ALA A 48 22.30 -5.32 7.37
N LEU A 49 23.00 -4.32 6.84
CA LEU A 49 23.88 -3.44 7.62
C LEU A 49 23.14 -2.66 8.70
N SER A 50 21.87 -2.32 8.50
CA SER A 50 21.07 -1.64 9.50
C SER A 50 20.88 -2.49 10.77
N VAL A 51 20.79 -3.82 10.63
CA VAL A 51 20.78 -4.77 11.75
C VAL A 51 22.17 -4.87 12.37
N ILE A 52 23.21 -5.08 11.53
CA ILE A 52 24.60 -5.24 11.98
C ILE A 52 25.09 -4.01 12.75
N SER A 53 24.70 -2.82 12.31
CA SER A 53 25.08 -1.56 12.96
C SER A 53 24.53 -1.36 14.37
N ARG A 54 23.63 -2.27 14.83
CA ARG A 54 22.95 -2.23 16.12
C ARG A 54 23.16 -3.50 16.96
N LEU A 55 24.15 -4.33 16.61
CA LEU A 55 24.40 -5.58 17.32
C LEU A 55 24.64 -5.39 18.83
N ASP A 56 25.18 -4.25 19.23
CA ASP A 56 25.43 -3.86 20.61
C ASP A 56 24.17 -3.38 21.36
N GLU A 57 23.10 -3.04 20.63
CA GLU A 57 21.82 -2.60 21.21
C GLU A 57 20.86 -3.77 21.47
N PHE A 58 21.12 -4.98 20.91
CA PHE A 58 20.25 -6.14 21.12
C PHE A 58 20.55 -6.85 22.42
N GLU A 59 19.50 -7.14 23.15
CA GLU A 59 19.52 -7.90 24.40
C GLU A 59 19.08 -9.35 24.19
N ALA A 60 19.24 -10.17 25.24
CA ALA A 60 18.73 -11.53 25.23
C ALA A 60 17.22 -11.54 24.99
N ASP A 61 16.77 -12.51 24.17
CA ASP A 61 15.38 -12.69 23.76
C ASP A 61 14.79 -11.57 22.86
N ASP A 62 15.61 -10.63 22.38
CA ASP A 62 15.17 -9.71 21.35
C ASP A 62 14.89 -10.43 20.02
N ILE A 63 13.98 -9.87 19.25
CA ILE A 63 13.59 -10.40 17.96
C ILE A 63 13.80 -9.34 16.90
N VAL A 64 14.42 -9.72 15.80
CA VAL A 64 14.51 -8.94 14.56
C VAL A 64 13.67 -9.62 13.50
N TRP A 65 12.82 -8.87 12.81
CA TRP A 65 12.08 -9.39 11.69
C TRP A 65 12.65 -8.89 10.36
N LEU A 66 12.82 -9.82 9.43
CA LEU A 66 12.92 -9.54 8.01
C LEU A 66 11.56 -9.79 7.40
N VAL A 67 10.87 -8.73 6.95
CA VAL A 67 9.51 -8.81 6.44
C VAL A 67 9.48 -8.41 4.99
N ALA A 68 8.89 -9.22 4.14
CA ALA A 68 8.57 -8.86 2.77
C ALA A 68 7.15 -9.30 2.43
N ARG A 69 6.67 -8.96 1.25
CA ARG A 69 5.38 -9.48 0.74
C ARG A 69 5.30 -11.00 0.88
N ASP A 70 6.37 -11.71 0.48
CA ASP A 70 6.54 -13.15 0.67
C ASP A 70 7.95 -13.47 1.18
N TYR A 71 8.15 -14.69 1.67
CA TYR A 71 9.44 -15.11 2.24
C TYR A 71 10.62 -15.05 1.26
N GLU A 72 10.38 -15.30 -0.03
CA GLU A 72 11.44 -15.33 -1.05
C GLU A 72 12.12 -13.97 -1.19
N ARG A 73 11.36 -12.89 -1.04
CA ARG A 73 11.88 -11.52 -1.12
C ARG A 73 12.74 -11.08 0.07
N THR A 74 12.76 -11.85 1.15
CA THR A 74 13.71 -11.62 2.27
C THR A 74 15.05 -12.30 2.05
N ARG A 75 15.23 -13.06 0.97
CA ARG A 75 16.41 -13.91 0.73
C ARG A 75 17.71 -13.14 0.65
N ALA A 76 17.72 -11.98 0.06
CA ALA A 76 18.92 -11.18 -0.11
C ALA A 76 19.48 -10.73 1.25
N GLU A 77 18.64 -10.10 2.08
CA GLU A 77 18.99 -9.64 3.43
C GLU A 77 19.36 -10.81 4.31
N TRP A 78 18.62 -11.92 4.21
CA TRP A 78 18.93 -13.15 4.91
C TRP A 78 20.33 -13.66 4.61
N ASN A 79 20.69 -13.74 3.34
CA ASN A 79 22.01 -14.23 2.91
C ASN A 79 23.14 -13.30 3.39
N TYR A 80 22.95 -11.97 3.25
CA TYR A 80 23.93 -11.00 3.73
C TYR A 80 24.11 -11.09 5.24
N LEU A 81 23.04 -11.19 6.01
CA LEU A 81 23.12 -11.35 7.47
C LEU A 81 23.80 -12.67 7.85
N SER A 82 23.45 -13.78 7.19
CA SER A 82 24.08 -15.07 7.42
C SER A 82 25.59 -15.03 7.19
N GLU A 83 26.03 -14.42 6.06
CA GLU A 83 27.45 -14.30 5.71
C GLU A 83 28.18 -13.41 6.71
N ILE A 84 27.66 -12.22 6.99
CA ILE A 84 28.29 -11.23 7.87
C ILE A 84 28.38 -11.79 9.29
N LEU A 85 27.29 -12.31 9.85
CA LEU A 85 27.25 -12.85 11.21
C LEU A 85 28.15 -14.08 11.37
N THR A 86 28.30 -14.89 10.31
CA THR A 86 29.25 -16.01 10.30
C THR A 86 30.69 -15.50 10.33
N LYS A 87 31.06 -14.53 9.49
CA LYS A 87 32.39 -13.90 9.47
C LYS A 87 32.75 -13.26 10.82
N LEU A 88 31.78 -12.64 11.46
CA LEU A 88 31.93 -12.02 12.78
C LEU A 88 31.95 -13.04 13.93
N GLY A 89 31.56 -14.29 13.69
CA GLY A 89 31.48 -15.33 14.71
C GLY A 89 30.28 -15.20 15.66
N PHE A 90 29.25 -14.42 15.29
CA PHE A 90 28.04 -14.22 16.08
C PHE A 90 26.90 -15.18 15.72
N LEU A 91 26.92 -15.80 14.52
CA LEU A 91 25.89 -16.75 14.12
C LEU A 91 26.08 -18.08 14.85
N ILE A 92 25.11 -18.47 15.67
CA ILE A 92 25.12 -19.74 16.43
C ILE A 92 24.43 -20.84 15.62
N LYS A 93 23.24 -20.52 15.06
CA LYS A 93 22.39 -21.48 14.37
C LYS A 93 21.51 -20.78 13.36
N GLN A 94 21.21 -21.46 12.27
CA GLN A 94 20.18 -21.00 11.31
C GLN A 94 19.41 -22.16 10.70
N THR A 95 18.17 -21.92 10.30
CA THR A 95 17.37 -22.85 9.52
C THR A 95 17.88 -22.93 8.08
N LYS A 96 17.70 -24.09 7.43
CA LYS A 96 18.03 -24.24 5.99
C LYS A 96 17.05 -23.54 5.06
N ARG A 97 15.80 -23.33 5.53
CA ARG A 97 14.73 -22.68 4.80
C ARG A 97 14.48 -21.30 5.38
N ILE A 98 13.91 -20.42 4.57
CA ILE A 98 13.51 -19.05 4.96
C ILE A 98 11.99 -18.91 5.06
N ASP A 99 11.23 -19.97 4.82
CA ASP A 99 9.76 -20.01 4.77
C ASP A 99 9.10 -20.91 5.86
N PRO A 100 9.04 -20.51 7.14
CA PRO A 100 9.75 -19.43 7.81
C PRO A 100 11.21 -19.76 8.15
N GLY A 101 12.05 -18.72 8.16
CA GLY A 101 13.47 -18.85 8.56
C GLY A 101 13.72 -18.29 9.96
N GLU A 102 14.71 -18.84 10.64
CA GLU A 102 15.17 -18.39 11.95
C GLU A 102 16.70 -18.48 12.06
N MET A 103 17.35 -17.39 12.50
CA MET A 103 18.75 -17.34 12.91
C MET A 103 18.84 -17.06 14.41
N THR A 104 19.67 -17.80 15.12
CA THR A 104 20.05 -17.52 16.50
C THR A 104 21.41 -16.85 16.50
N VAL A 105 21.49 -15.66 17.08
CA VAL A 105 22.67 -14.78 17.04
C VAL A 105 23.13 -14.48 18.46
N ALA A 106 24.44 -14.56 18.72
CA ALA A 106 25.00 -14.20 20.00
C ALA A 106 24.95 -12.69 20.25
N CYS A 107 24.60 -12.27 21.44
CA CYS A 107 24.61 -10.88 21.90
C CYS A 107 25.11 -10.77 23.35
N GLY A 108 25.19 -9.54 23.85
CA GLY A 108 25.64 -9.29 25.22
C GLY A 108 27.15 -9.30 25.39
N THR A 109 27.61 -9.35 26.62
CA THR A 109 29.03 -9.33 27.01
C THR A 109 29.48 -10.71 27.55
N SER A 110 30.80 -10.85 27.72
CA SER A 110 31.36 -12.07 28.34
C SER A 110 30.73 -12.40 29.71
N ASP A 111 30.35 -11.36 30.46
CA ASP A 111 29.79 -11.49 31.81
C ASP A 111 28.26 -11.71 31.79
N LYS A 112 27.60 -11.36 30.70
CA LYS A 112 26.17 -11.57 30.47
C LYS A 112 25.94 -12.01 29.02
N PRO A 113 26.29 -13.26 28.68
CA PRO A 113 26.02 -13.78 27.34
C PRO A 113 24.51 -13.94 27.13
N GLY A 114 24.06 -13.60 25.95
CA GLY A 114 22.67 -13.74 25.53
C GLY A 114 22.56 -14.14 24.07
N VAL A 115 21.36 -14.39 23.63
CA VAL A 115 21.06 -14.64 22.23
C VAL A 115 19.80 -13.85 21.84
N PHE A 116 19.78 -13.32 20.62
CA PHE A 116 18.58 -12.78 19.99
C PHE A 116 18.27 -13.59 18.72
N THR A 117 17.09 -13.39 18.17
CA THR A 117 16.62 -14.17 17.04
C THR A 117 16.27 -13.27 15.87
N ILE A 118 16.73 -13.62 14.66
CA ILE A 118 16.29 -12.99 13.40
C ILE A 118 15.32 -13.95 12.73
N LYS A 119 14.12 -13.46 12.38
CA LYS A 119 13.05 -14.26 11.77
C LYS A 119 12.62 -13.66 10.43
N SER A 120 12.49 -14.50 9.40
CA SER A 120 11.79 -14.12 8.17
C SER A 120 10.28 -14.23 8.36
N LYS A 121 9.55 -13.27 7.82
CA LYS A 121 8.09 -13.14 7.89
C LYS A 121 7.51 -12.77 6.53
N SER A 122 6.30 -13.23 6.24
CA SER A 122 5.54 -12.82 5.07
C SER A 122 4.43 -11.85 5.47
N ALA A 123 4.31 -10.74 4.75
CA ALA A 123 3.21 -9.79 4.93
C ALA A 123 1.85 -10.35 4.49
N GLN A 124 1.83 -11.38 3.63
CA GLN A 124 0.61 -12.11 3.26
C GLN A 124 0.05 -12.94 4.43
N ASP A 125 0.89 -13.32 5.40
CA ASP A 125 0.45 -13.99 6.62
C ASP A 125 0.30 -12.99 7.76
N HIS A 126 -0.79 -12.26 7.77
CA HIS A 126 -1.10 -11.27 8.82
C HIS A 126 -1.09 -11.85 10.24
N ARG A 127 -1.33 -13.16 10.42
CA ARG A 127 -1.27 -13.81 11.73
C ARG A 127 0.16 -13.88 12.23
N SER A 128 1.12 -14.12 11.34
CA SER A 128 2.54 -14.16 11.68
C SER A 128 3.06 -12.83 12.20
N LEU A 129 2.44 -11.71 11.75
CA LEU A 129 2.77 -10.35 12.19
C LEU A 129 2.08 -9.94 13.51
N ALA A 130 1.21 -10.79 14.06
CA ALA A 130 0.39 -10.43 15.22
C ALA A 130 0.94 -10.87 16.57
N MET A 131 1.90 -11.82 16.64
CA MET A 131 2.17 -12.58 17.86
C MET A 131 3.42 -12.17 18.65
N GLU A 132 4.25 -11.27 18.14
CA GLU A 132 5.54 -10.92 18.74
C GLU A 132 5.77 -9.41 18.70
N ALA A 133 6.61 -8.90 19.60
CA ALA A 133 7.07 -7.51 19.61
C ALA A 133 8.56 -7.46 19.21
N PRO A 134 8.89 -7.19 17.95
CA PRO A 134 10.27 -7.12 17.50
C PRO A 134 10.96 -5.85 18.03
N ARG A 135 12.26 -5.99 18.32
CA ARG A 135 13.14 -4.87 18.62
C ARG A 135 13.49 -4.08 17.33
N MET A 136 13.51 -4.79 16.20
CA MET A 136 13.76 -4.19 14.89
C MET A 136 13.00 -4.93 13.80
N VAL A 137 12.54 -4.19 12.82
CA VAL A 137 11.96 -4.72 11.58
C VAL A 137 12.73 -4.13 10.40
N VAL A 138 13.16 -5.01 9.49
CA VAL A 138 13.62 -4.65 8.14
C VAL A 138 12.53 -5.09 7.18
N ALA A 139 11.87 -4.15 6.55
CA ALA A 139 10.86 -4.41 5.53
C ALA A 139 11.54 -4.37 4.15
N CYS A 140 11.74 -5.56 3.60
CA CYS A 140 12.43 -5.79 2.33
C CYS A 140 11.44 -5.60 1.18
N GLU A 141 11.82 -4.83 0.15
CA GLU A 141 10.94 -4.43 -0.95
C GLU A 141 9.60 -3.86 -0.41
N ALA A 142 9.69 -2.89 0.50
CA ALA A 142 8.56 -2.34 1.24
C ALA A 142 7.48 -1.72 0.35
N SER A 143 7.81 -1.26 -0.86
CA SER A 143 6.86 -0.77 -1.86
C SER A 143 5.82 -1.83 -2.27
N GLN A 144 6.13 -3.12 -2.10
CA GLN A 144 5.25 -4.25 -2.43
C GLN A 144 4.42 -4.75 -1.23
N ILE A 145 4.63 -4.19 -0.04
CA ILE A 145 3.84 -4.50 1.17
C ILE A 145 2.61 -3.60 1.16
N ASP A 146 1.45 -4.14 1.54
CA ASP A 146 0.23 -3.35 1.64
C ASP A 146 0.26 -2.38 2.84
N TYR A 147 -0.56 -1.32 2.75
CA TYR A 147 -0.60 -0.27 3.77
C TYR A 147 -1.00 -0.77 5.16
N GLU A 148 -1.93 -1.71 5.23
CA GLU A 148 -2.36 -2.30 6.51
C GLU A 148 -1.19 -3.03 7.19
N SER A 149 -0.42 -3.81 6.41
CA SER A 149 0.79 -4.48 6.91
C SER A 149 1.83 -3.47 7.39
N PHE A 150 2.05 -2.37 6.65
CA PHE A 150 2.92 -1.28 7.10
C PHE A 150 2.48 -0.71 8.46
N LEU A 151 1.19 -0.39 8.62
CA LEU A 151 0.65 0.11 9.89
C LEU A 151 0.84 -0.90 11.03
N ARG A 152 0.67 -2.19 10.76
CA ARG A 152 0.93 -3.26 11.74
C ARG A 152 2.40 -3.31 12.14
N LEU A 153 3.33 -3.27 11.18
CA LEU A 153 4.77 -3.26 11.49
C LEU A 153 5.14 -2.09 12.38
N ARG A 154 4.62 -0.89 12.06
CA ARG A 154 4.81 0.31 12.87
C ARG A 154 4.26 0.14 14.29
N GLY A 155 3.08 -0.46 14.43
CA GLY A 155 2.48 -0.77 15.74
C GLY A 155 3.31 -1.79 16.53
N ARG A 156 3.88 -2.80 15.87
CA ARG A 156 4.66 -3.87 16.55
C ARG A 156 5.97 -3.40 17.16
N ILE A 157 6.66 -2.44 16.53
CA ILE A 157 7.89 -1.88 17.12
C ILE A 157 7.63 -0.94 18.31
N ALA A 158 6.38 -0.50 18.52
CA ALA A 158 6.05 0.49 19.55
C ALA A 158 6.34 -0.02 20.97
N GLU A 159 6.04 -1.29 21.28
CA GLU A 159 6.20 -1.87 22.61
C GLU A 159 7.65 -1.76 23.12
N LYS A 160 8.62 -2.08 22.26
CA LYS A 160 10.05 -2.00 22.58
C LYS A 160 10.71 -0.69 22.18
N ARG A 161 9.95 0.30 21.69
CA ARG A 161 10.48 1.49 21.05
C ARG A 161 11.54 1.14 20.01
N GLY A 162 11.23 0.09 19.24
CA GLY A 162 12.15 -0.52 18.28
C GLY A 162 12.37 0.29 17.02
N TYR A 163 13.11 -0.27 16.09
CA TYR A 163 13.49 0.33 14.82
C TYR A 163 12.69 -0.26 13.65
N LEU A 164 12.35 0.59 12.68
CA LEU A 164 11.74 0.16 11.43
C LEU A 164 12.58 0.69 10.26
N PHE A 165 13.15 -0.21 9.49
CA PHE A 165 13.90 0.09 8.29
C PHE A 165 13.11 -0.41 7.08
N LEU A 166 12.62 0.50 6.26
CA LEU A 166 11.82 0.22 5.06
C LEU A 166 12.70 0.46 3.84
N GLU A 167 12.95 -0.53 3.02
CA GLU A 167 13.69 -0.35 1.79
C GLU A 167 12.89 -0.90 0.61
N GLY A 168 12.99 -0.23 -0.54
CA GLY A 168 12.28 -0.64 -1.75
C GLY A 168 12.61 0.26 -2.94
N THR A 169 12.07 -0.12 -4.09
CA THR A 169 12.13 0.66 -5.33
C THR A 169 10.74 1.18 -5.64
N PHE A 170 10.61 2.38 -6.16
CA PHE A 170 9.30 2.88 -6.62
C PHE A 170 8.79 2.04 -7.79
N GLU A 171 7.50 1.73 -7.74
CA GLU A 171 6.79 1.03 -8.80
C GLU A 171 5.55 1.84 -9.18
N MET A 172 5.62 2.58 -10.28
CA MET A 172 4.59 3.50 -10.77
C MET A 172 4.25 4.68 -9.83
N SER A 173 5.04 4.90 -8.79
CA SER A 173 4.88 5.96 -7.77
C SER A 173 3.46 6.07 -7.20
N LEU A 174 2.81 4.93 -7.03
CA LEU A 174 1.46 4.80 -6.49
C LEU A 174 1.48 4.12 -5.13
N GLY A 175 0.42 4.35 -4.36
CA GLY A 175 0.22 3.75 -3.06
C GLY A 175 0.89 4.50 -1.91
N TRP A 176 0.98 3.83 -0.78
CA TRP A 176 1.43 4.43 0.48
C TRP A 176 2.95 4.74 0.51
N TYR A 177 3.77 3.94 -0.20
CA TYR A 177 5.22 4.02 -0.10
C TYR A 177 5.77 5.36 -0.65
N PRO A 178 5.40 5.82 -1.86
CA PRO A 178 5.80 7.14 -2.33
C PRO A 178 5.18 8.29 -1.51
N SER A 179 3.91 8.18 -1.10
CA SER A 179 3.28 9.20 -0.23
C SER A 179 3.99 9.33 1.12
N GLN A 180 4.40 8.20 1.70
CA GLN A 180 5.14 8.20 2.96
C GLN A 180 6.57 8.71 2.79
N TRP A 181 7.21 8.38 1.65
CA TRP A 181 8.54 8.90 1.31
C TRP A 181 8.50 10.44 1.21
N GLU A 182 7.51 11.00 0.57
CA GLU A 182 7.33 12.44 0.44
C GLU A 182 7.08 13.11 1.81
N ALA A 183 6.21 12.52 2.63
CA ALA A 183 5.90 13.05 3.96
C ALA A 183 7.11 13.08 4.91
N TRP A 184 8.09 12.20 4.69
CA TRP A 184 9.29 12.09 5.54
C TRP A 184 10.58 12.62 4.91
N GLN A 185 10.50 13.46 3.86
CA GLN A 185 11.70 14.08 3.24
C GLN A 185 12.52 14.91 4.23
N PHE A 186 11.88 15.42 5.27
CA PHE A 186 12.54 16.03 6.41
C PHE A 186 12.24 15.21 7.66
N PHE A 187 13.20 15.21 8.61
CA PHE A 187 12.99 14.50 9.86
C PHE A 187 11.68 14.93 10.52
N ASN A 188 10.76 14.00 10.65
CA ASN A 188 9.49 14.17 11.32
C ASN A 188 9.62 13.76 12.80
N PRO A 189 9.63 14.71 13.75
CA PRO A 189 9.82 14.38 15.16
C PRO A 189 8.61 13.65 15.77
N ASP A 190 7.40 13.85 15.27
CA ASP A 190 6.19 13.20 15.77
C ASP A 190 6.19 11.71 15.44
N ASP A 191 6.64 11.37 14.25
CA ASP A 191 6.77 9.98 13.79
C ASP A 191 8.13 9.35 14.15
N ASP A 192 9.12 10.16 14.52
CA ASP A 192 10.53 9.77 14.66
C ASP A 192 11.04 9.09 13.37
N ALA A 193 10.76 9.72 12.24
CA ALA A 193 10.91 9.15 10.91
C ALA A 193 11.61 10.08 9.93
N ILE A 194 12.27 9.49 8.93
CA ILE A 194 12.89 10.18 7.80
C ILE A 194 12.92 9.27 6.56
N SER A 195 12.88 9.86 5.39
CA SER A 195 13.08 9.15 4.11
C SER A 195 14.35 9.59 3.39
N PHE A 196 14.87 8.68 2.59
CA PHE A 196 16.08 8.88 1.78
C PHE A 196 15.86 8.36 0.37
N SER A 197 16.56 8.98 -0.59
CA SER A 197 16.81 8.40 -1.90
C SER A 197 18.20 7.78 -1.93
N LEU A 198 18.32 6.60 -2.54
CA LEU A 198 19.59 5.91 -2.76
C LEU A 198 19.71 5.59 -4.26
N PRO A 199 20.23 6.51 -5.09
CA PRO A 199 20.37 6.28 -6.52
C PRO A 199 21.29 5.10 -6.85
N SER A 200 21.02 4.41 -7.98
CA SER A 200 21.84 3.28 -8.44
C SER A 200 23.32 3.64 -8.60
N TRP A 201 23.60 4.82 -9.10
CA TRP A 201 24.97 5.32 -9.34
C TRP A 201 25.78 5.58 -8.08
N THR A 202 25.19 5.56 -6.89
CA THR A 202 25.96 5.62 -5.63
C THR A 202 26.72 4.32 -5.36
N ASN A 203 26.34 3.23 -6.00
CA ASN A 203 27.01 1.94 -5.90
C ASN A 203 28.23 1.88 -6.84
N GLN A 204 29.35 2.39 -6.39
CA GLN A 204 30.59 2.45 -7.16
C GLN A 204 31.19 1.07 -7.47
N VAL A 205 30.74 -0.02 -6.84
CA VAL A 205 31.16 -1.38 -7.22
C VAL A 205 30.50 -1.80 -8.53
N VAL A 206 29.27 -1.38 -8.78
CA VAL A 206 28.53 -1.69 -10.01
C VAL A 206 28.72 -0.60 -11.06
N TYR A 207 28.76 0.66 -10.63
CA TYR A 207 28.87 1.85 -11.46
C TYR A 207 30.10 2.68 -11.02
N PRO A 208 31.30 2.29 -11.46
CA PRO A 208 32.57 2.91 -10.98
C PRO A 208 32.67 4.42 -11.24
N ASP A 209 32.08 4.88 -12.36
CA ASP A 209 32.08 6.30 -12.74
C ASP A 209 30.84 7.05 -12.19
N GLY A 210 30.08 6.41 -11.29
CA GLY A 210 28.96 7.03 -10.62
C GLY A 210 27.85 7.46 -11.58
N ARG A 211 27.42 8.73 -11.50
CA ARG A 211 26.34 9.27 -12.37
C ARG A 211 26.75 9.32 -13.85
N GLU A 212 28.06 9.45 -14.13
CA GLU A 212 28.60 9.50 -15.48
C GLU A 212 28.95 8.12 -16.07
N ASP A 213 28.67 7.06 -15.36
CA ASP A 213 28.87 5.69 -15.83
C ASP A 213 28.10 5.42 -17.12
N GLU A 214 28.75 4.77 -18.09
CA GLU A 214 28.17 4.55 -19.43
C GLU A 214 26.85 3.77 -19.37
N GLU A 215 26.69 2.84 -18.43
CA GLU A 215 25.46 2.08 -18.26
C GLU A 215 24.34 2.97 -17.73
N ILE A 216 24.61 3.84 -16.76
CA ILE A 216 23.64 4.81 -16.24
C ILE A 216 23.20 5.77 -17.34
N LEU A 217 24.12 6.32 -18.12
CA LEU A 217 23.80 7.18 -19.25
C LEU A 217 23.03 6.44 -20.37
N SER A 218 23.33 5.17 -20.56
CA SER A 218 22.58 4.31 -21.51
C SER A 218 21.14 4.10 -21.07
N LEU A 219 20.93 3.76 -19.79
CA LEU A 219 19.59 3.57 -19.21
C LEU A 219 18.77 4.86 -19.30
N GLU A 220 19.36 6.02 -19.04
CA GLU A 220 18.69 7.32 -19.16
C GLU A 220 18.25 7.64 -20.60
N ARG A 221 19.04 7.25 -21.61
CA ARG A 221 18.69 7.46 -23.02
C ARG A 221 17.64 6.46 -23.54
N LEU A 222 17.62 5.24 -23.01
CA LEU A 222 16.76 4.15 -23.49
C LEU A 222 15.37 4.17 -22.90
N HIS A 223 15.20 4.76 -21.71
CA HIS A 223 13.95 4.73 -20.97
C HIS A 223 13.34 6.13 -20.81
N SER A 224 12.05 6.17 -20.43
CA SER A 224 11.38 7.43 -20.09
C SER A 224 11.99 8.02 -18.81
N GLU A 225 11.88 9.35 -18.67
CA GLU A 225 12.33 10.07 -17.47
C GLU A 225 11.68 9.50 -16.20
N ASP A 226 10.39 9.18 -16.23
CA ASP A 226 9.68 8.60 -15.11
C ASP A 226 10.27 7.24 -14.69
N TRP A 227 10.51 6.36 -15.67
CA TRP A 227 11.15 5.06 -15.40
C TRP A 227 12.55 5.23 -14.81
N PHE A 228 13.35 6.14 -15.36
CA PHE A 228 14.68 6.41 -14.86
C PHE A 228 14.66 6.97 -13.44
N ASN A 229 13.75 7.91 -13.16
CA ASN A 229 13.59 8.47 -11.83
C ASN A 229 13.22 7.39 -10.81
N GLU A 230 12.24 6.56 -11.10
CA GLU A 230 11.79 5.51 -10.17
C GLU A 230 12.82 4.39 -9.99
N ARG A 231 13.33 3.87 -11.12
CA ARG A 231 14.12 2.64 -11.12
C ARG A 231 15.62 2.85 -10.92
N ILE A 232 16.12 4.03 -11.22
CA ILE A 232 17.55 4.33 -11.18
C ILE A 232 17.86 5.43 -10.16
N ALA A 233 17.15 6.55 -10.18
CA ALA A 233 17.40 7.66 -9.28
C ALA A 233 16.81 7.46 -7.86
N GLY A 234 15.87 6.52 -7.68
CA GLY A 234 15.21 6.31 -6.39
C GLY A 234 14.34 7.51 -5.98
N VAL A 235 13.71 8.16 -6.97
CA VAL A 235 12.82 9.32 -6.79
C VAL A 235 11.46 8.98 -7.42
N PRO A 236 10.33 9.28 -6.76
CA PRO A 236 9.03 8.97 -7.34
C PRO A 236 8.77 9.83 -8.58
N ALA A 237 8.19 9.22 -9.61
CA ALA A 237 7.69 9.94 -10.75
C ALA A 237 6.23 10.39 -10.48
N PRO A 238 5.81 11.57 -10.98
CA PRO A 238 4.42 11.97 -10.86
C PRO A 238 3.48 10.95 -11.52
N PRO A 239 2.44 10.45 -10.83
CA PRO A 239 1.51 9.51 -11.43
C PRO A 239 0.80 10.16 -12.63
N LYS A 240 0.94 9.55 -13.80
CA LYS A 240 0.32 10.04 -15.04
C LYS A 240 -0.94 9.26 -15.39
N GLY A 241 -1.91 9.97 -15.94
CA GLY A 241 -3.10 9.36 -16.51
C GLY A 241 -4.10 8.79 -15.50
N LEU A 242 -3.99 9.09 -14.21
CA LEU A 242 -5.00 8.71 -13.22
C LEU A 242 -6.31 9.44 -13.49
N VAL A 243 -7.43 8.71 -13.42
CA VAL A 243 -8.77 9.30 -13.53
C VAL A 243 -9.09 10.11 -12.27
N HIS A 244 -8.70 9.59 -11.11
CA HIS A 244 -8.92 10.19 -9.80
C HIS A 244 -7.59 10.61 -9.14
N ASN A 245 -6.90 11.56 -9.75
CA ASN A 245 -5.59 12.06 -9.31
C ASN A 245 -5.61 12.83 -7.99
N MET A 246 -6.78 13.09 -7.41
CA MET A 246 -6.94 13.71 -6.09
C MET A 246 -6.99 12.70 -4.95
N PHE A 247 -7.02 11.40 -5.27
CA PHE A 247 -6.96 10.37 -4.26
C PHE A 247 -5.56 10.33 -3.64
N ASP A 248 -5.51 10.33 -2.33
CA ASP A 248 -4.30 10.21 -1.54
C ASP A 248 -4.52 9.21 -0.40
N VAL A 249 -3.59 8.28 -0.22
CA VAL A 249 -3.70 7.18 0.73
C VAL A 249 -3.79 7.67 2.18
N GLN A 250 -2.98 8.69 2.53
CA GLN A 250 -2.93 9.19 3.92
C GLN A 250 -4.17 10.00 4.28
N THR A 251 -4.76 10.67 3.30
CA THR A 251 -5.93 11.52 3.47
C THR A 251 -7.23 10.71 3.48
N HIS A 252 -7.36 9.75 2.56
CA HIS A 252 -8.63 9.10 2.26
C HIS A 252 -8.80 7.72 2.89
N ILE A 253 -7.70 6.99 3.20
CA ILE A 253 -7.79 5.69 3.86
C ILE A 253 -7.71 5.89 5.37
N SER A 254 -8.74 5.43 6.09
CA SER A 254 -8.81 5.64 7.54
C SER A 254 -9.68 4.59 8.24
N ASP A 255 -9.19 4.10 9.38
CA ASP A 255 -9.99 3.27 10.30
C ASP A 255 -11.21 4.00 10.86
N ARG A 256 -11.29 5.35 10.74
CA ARG A 256 -12.49 6.10 11.07
C ARG A 256 -13.68 5.81 10.13
N ALA A 257 -13.44 5.16 8.99
CA ALA A 257 -14.48 4.62 8.13
C ALA A 257 -14.96 3.25 8.61
N GLU A 258 -14.95 2.97 9.91
CA GLU A 258 -15.53 1.76 10.47
C GLU A 258 -17.07 1.84 10.50
N TYR A 259 -17.68 0.64 10.42
CA TYR A 259 -19.13 0.47 10.55
C TYR A 259 -19.61 0.97 11.90
N ILE A 260 -20.65 1.81 11.87
CA ILE A 260 -21.38 2.29 13.05
C ILE A 260 -22.73 1.60 13.10
N GLU A 261 -22.94 0.74 14.11
CA GLU A 261 -24.17 -0.01 14.31
C GLU A 261 -25.38 0.94 14.51
N GLY A 262 -26.48 0.64 13.81
CA GLY A 262 -27.71 1.42 13.85
C GLY A 262 -27.74 2.62 12.89
N GLU A 263 -26.64 2.98 12.26
CA GLU A 263 -26.63 3.98 11.20
C GLU A 263 -26.95 3.31 9.85
N ALA A 264 -27.73 3.98 9.01
CA ALA A 264 -28.17 3.44 7.73
C ALA A 264 -26.99 3.07 6.83
N VAL A 265 -27.01 1.86 6.27
CA VAL A 265 -26.06 1.37 5.29
C VAL A 265 -26.65 1.44 3.89
N HIS A 266 -25.89 1.98 2.96
CA HIS A 266 -26.17 2.01 1.53
C HIS A 266 -25.29 0.97 0.84
N LEU A 267 -25.87 0.15 -0.05
CA LEU A 267 -25.08 -0.72 -0.93
C LEU A 267 -24.96 -0.07 -2.30
N TRP A 268 -23.74 0.12 -2.77
CA TRP A 268 -23.46 0.59 -4.12
C TRP A 268 -22.79 -0.51 -4.92
N VAL A 269 -23.38 -0.87 -6.07
CA VAL A 269 -23.09 -2.13 -6.75
C VAL A 269 -22.72 -1.93 -8.21
N ASP A 270 -21.61 -2.53 -8.62
CA ASP A 270 -21.26 -2.81 -10.02
C ASP A 270 -21.15 -4.33 -10.20
N PRO A 271 -22.07 -4.99 -10.92
CA PRO A 271 -22.13 -6.44 -10.98
C PRO A 271 -21.09 -7.11 -11.88
N GLY A 272 -20.23 -6.40 -12.57
CA GLY A 272 -19.13 -6.95 -13.35
C GLY A 272 -19.51 -8.07 -14.32
N TYR A 273 -19.84 -7.77 -15.57
CA TYR A 273 -20.60 -8.66 -16.47
C TYR A 273 -19.81 -9.63 -17.31
N SER A 274 -18.57 -9.94 -17.06
CA SER A 274 -17.84 -10.78 -17.99
C SER A 274 -17.35 -12.08 -17.38
N GLN A 275 -17.97 -13.20 -17.79
CA GLN A 275 -17.38 -14.54 -17.61
C GLN A 275 -16.10 -14.75 -18.43
N VAL A 276 -15.86 -13.94 -19.45
CA VAL A 276 -14.72 -14.04 -20.36
C VAL A 276 -13.59 -13.09 -19.98
N THR A 277 -13.92 -11.94 -19.39
CA THR A 277 -12.95 -11.00 -18.82
C THR A 277 -12.95 -11.16 -17.31
N LYS A 278 -11.80 -11.11 -16.68
CA LYS A 278 -11.62 -11.21 -15.23
C LYS A 278 -12.25 -10.00 -14.47
N SER A 279 -13.50 -9.66 -14.82
CA SER A 279 -14.27 -8.57 -14.19
C SER A 279 -14.61 -8.93 -12.75
N ALA A 280 -14.53 -7.96 -11.86
CA ALA A 280 -14.94 -8.11 -10.49
C ALA A 280 -16.42 -7.73 -10.31
N TYR A 281 -17.14 -8.44 -9.46
CA TYR A 281 -18.38 -7.98 -8.88
C TYR A 281 -18.03 -7.13 -7.66
N ALA A 282 -18.38 -5.84 -7.68
CA ALA A 282 -18.08 -4.91 -6.59
C ALA A 282 -19.35 -4.50 -5.86
N VAL A 283 -19.34 -4.62 -4.53
CA VAL A 283 -20.37 -4.09 -3.63
C VAL A 283 -19.70 -3.26 -2.56
N GLU A 284 -19.91 -1.97 -2.60
CA GLU A 284 -19.42 -1.04 -1.58
C GLU A 284 -20.49 -0.84 -0.51
N ALA A 285 -20.18 -1.21 0.73
CA ALA A 285 -21.01 -0.90 1.88
C ALA A 285 -20.64 0.51 2.37
N VAL A 286 -21.62 1.39 2.44
CA VAL A 286 -21.42 2.82 2.64
C VAL A 286 -22.30 3.36 3.75
N GLN A 287 -21.74 4.18 4.63
CA GLN A 287 -22.49 5.02 5.56
C GLN A 287 -22.29 6.49 5.23
N ILE A 288 -23.34 7.28 5.32
CA ILE A 288 -23.32 8.73 5.08
C ILE A 288 -23.51 9.43 6.42
N ILE A 289 -22.44 9.96 6.98
CA ILE A 289 -22.44 10.59 8.31
C ILE A 289 -22.28 12.11 8.15
N GLY A 290 -23.39 12.82 8.29
CA GLY A 290 -23.40 14.27 8.01
C GLY A 290 -23.15 14.54 6.53
N ASP A 291 -22.03 15.20 6.22
CA ASP A 291 -21.59 15.49 4.85
C ASP A 291 -20.46 14.57 4.36
N GLN A 292 -20.10 13.56 5.17
CA GLN A 292 -19.02 12.62 4.87
C GLN A 292 -19.56 11.25 4.43
N VAL A 293 -19.07 10.78 3.31
CA VAL A 293 -19.29 9.42 2.80
C VAL A 293 -18.18 8.51 3.34
N ARG A 294 -18.55 7.39 3.93
CA ARG A 294 -17.63 6.40 4.46
C ARG A 294 -17.86 5.05 3.79
N ILE A 295 -16.88 4.60 3.04
CA ILE A 295 -16.85 3.22 2.54
C ILE A 295 -16.39 2.34 3.69
N ILE A 296 -17.32 1.65 4.35
CA ILE A 296 -17.07 0.93 5.60
C ILE A 296 -16.58 -0.50 5.39
N ASP A 297 -16.94 -1.11 4.25
CA ASP A 297 -16.54 -2.47 3.86
C ASP A 297 -16.77 -2.64 2.36
N GLU A 298 -16.22 -3.71 1.80
CA GLU A 298 -16.33 -4.06 0.39
C GLU A 298 -16.53 -5.57 0.23
N VAL A 299 -17.34 -5.96 -0.75
CA VAL A 299 -17.35 -7.30 -1.32
C VAL A 299 -16.88 -7.18 -2.77
N PHE A 300 -15.68 -7.70 -3.05
CA PHE A 300 -15.01 -7.58 -4.34
C PHE A 300 -14.57 -8.95 -4.80
N GLU A 301 -15.37 -9.58 -5.67
CA GLU A 301 -15.23 -10.98 -6.01
C GLU A 301 -15.21 -11.20 -7.52
N ARG A 302 -14.57 -12.28 -7.96
CA ARG A 302 -14.58 -12.74 -9.35
C ARG A 302 -15.29 -14.09 -9.45
N GLU A 303 -15.83 -14.37 -10.62
CA GLU A 303 -16.41 -15.69 -10.94
C GLU A 303 -17.57 -16.09 -9.99
N LYS A 304 -18.25 -15.09 -9.39
CA LYS A 304 -19.40 -15.26 -8.53
C LYS A 304 -20.68 -14.81 -9.21
N ILE A 305 -21.76 -15.57 -8.99
CA ILE A 305 -23.10 -15.16 -9.41
C ILE A 305 -23.72 -14.23 -8.36
N THR A 306 -24.78 -13.52 -8.74
CA THR A 306 -25.42 -12.52 -7.86
C THR A 306 -25.93 -13.13 -6.54
N GLU A 307 -26.46 -14.35 -6.54
CA GLU A 307 -26.89 -15.04 -5.33
C GLU A 307 -25.75 -15.26 -4.33
N GLU A 308 -24.58 -15.72 -4.81
CA GLU A 308 -23.40 -15.93 -3.95
C GLU A 308 -22.89 -14.62 -3.36
N ILE A 309 -22.96 -13.52 -4.12
CA ILE A 309 -22.60 -12.18 -3.63
C ILE A 309 -23.55 -11.73 -2.52
N ILE A 310 -24.86 -11.95 -2.71
CA ILE A 310 -25.86 -11.66 -1.69
C ILE A 310 -25.59 -12.45 -0.41
N GLU A 311 -25.30 -13.74 -0.51
CA GLU A 311 -24.95 -14.58 0.64
C GLU A 311 -23.73 -14.05 1.39
N ILE A 312 -22.68 -13.62 0.69
CA ILE A 312 -21.50 -12.99 1.30
C ILE A 312 -21.88 -11.70 2.03
N CYS A 313 -22.70 -10.85 1.41
CA CYS A 313 -23.18 -9.61 2.03
C CYS A 313 -24.01 -9.90 3.30
N GLN A 314 -24.88 -10.90 3.26
CA GLN A 314 -25.74 -11.29 4.40
C GLN A 314 -24.94 -11.78 5.62
N MET A 315 -23.72 -12.27 5.42
CA MET A 315 -22.82 -12.67 6.52
C MET A 315 -22.08 -11.50 7.16
N ARG A 316 -22.19 -10.29 6.64
CA ARG A 316 -21.47 -9.12 7.15
C ARG A 316 -22.22 -8.47 8.32
N PRO A 317 -21.51 -7.90 9.30
CA PRO A 317 -22.13 -7.27 10.48
C PRO A 317 -23.08 -6.14 10.13
N TRP A 318 -22.80 -5.39 9.08
CA TRP A 318 -23.56 -4.24 8.63
C TRP A 318 -24.85 -4.59 7.86
N TRP A 319 -25.09 -5.86 7.54
CA TRP A 319 -26.23 -6.28 6.71
C TRP A 319 -27.58 -5.87 7.29
N GLN A 320 -27.73 -5.92 8.59
CA GLN A 320 -29.00 -5.62 9.26
C GLN A 320 -29.40 -4.14 9.14
N ASP A 321 -28.45 -3.25 8.90
CA ASP A 321 -28.69 -1.81 8.78
C ASP A 321 -28.77 -1.34 7.31
N VAL A 322 -28.81 -2.29 6.35
CA VAL A 322 -28.97 -1.96 4.93
C VAL A 322 -30.37 -1.41 4.67
N GLN A 323 -30.45 -0.16 4.19
CA GLN A 323 -31.72 0.52 3.91
C GLN A 323 -31.84 0.95 2.47
N HIS A 324 -30.75 1.19 1.76
CA HIS A 324 -30.71 1.72 0.40
C HIS A 324 -29.75 0.92 -0.45
N ALA A 325 -30.06 0.80 -1.73
CA ALA A 325 -29.16 0.13 -2.66
C ALA A 325 -29.21 0.79 -4.04
N VAL A 326 -28.04 0.93 -4.65
CA VAL A 326 -27.84 1.49 -5.98
C VAL A 326 -27.06 0.51 -6.83
N ILE A 327 -27.43 0.33 -8.08
CA ILE A 327 -26.76 -0.57 -9.02
C ILE A 327 -26.60 0.10 -10.39
N ASP A 328 -25.60 -0.34 -11.16
CA ASP A 328 -25.45 0.07 -12.56
C ASP A 328 -26.74 -0.21 -13.36
N ILE A 329 -27.18 0.76 -14.16
CA ILE A 329 -28.34 0.62 -15.02
C ILE A 329 -28.23 -0.55 -16.01
N ALA A 330 -27.02 -0.92 -16.42
CA ALA A 330 -26.79 -2.09 -17.27
C ALA A 330 -27.29 -3.40 -16.63
N ALA A 331 -27.39 -3.47 -15.28
CA ALA A 331 -27.92 -4.60 -14.54
C ALA A 331 -29.37 -4.97 -14.86
N HIS A 332 -30.11 -4.08 -15.52
CA HIS A 332 -31.49 -4.34 -15.95
C HIS A 332 -31.62 -5.13 -17.26
N SER A 333 -30.54 -5.31 -18.01
CA SER A 333 -30.57 -5.80 -19.40
C SER A 333 -29.76 -7.05 -19.67
N ILE A 334 -29.07 -7.63 -18.70
CA ILE A 334 -28.08 -8.68 -18.92
C ILE A 334 -28.57 -10.04 -18.42
N GLY A 335 -28.63 -11.01 -19.36
CA GLY A 335 -28.88 -12.43 -19.09
C GLY A 335 -30.34 -12.82 -18.83
N GLU A 336 -30.57 -14.11 -18.61
CA GLU A 336 -31.89 -14.65 -18.23
C GLU A 336 -32.26 -14.28 -16.80
N SER A 337 -31.27 -14.11 -15.91
CA SER A 337 -31.44 -13.67 -14.52
C SER A 337 -30.82 -12.27 -14.34
N ARG A 338 -31.69 -11.24 -14.31
CA ARG A 338 -31.23 -9.87 -14.10
C ARG A 338 -30.74 -9.70 -12.65
N PRO A 339 -29.55 -9.16 -12.42
CA PRO A 339 -29.07 -8.91 -11.05
C PRO A 339 -30.06 -8.13 -10.19
N VAL A 340 -30.75 -7.14 -10.75
CA VAL A 340 -31.76 -6.34 -10.03
C VAL A 340 -32.90 -7.21 -9.48
N ASP A 341 -33.40 -8.13 -10.31
CA ASP A 341 -34.49 -9.02 -9.92
C ASP A 341 -34.02 -10.00 -8.82
N THR A 342 -32.78 -10.51 -8.96
CA THR A 342 -32.17 -11.40 -7.96
C THR A 342 -31.99 -10.71 -6.60
N TRP A 343 -31.51 -9.46 -6.58
CA TRP A 343 -31.41 -8.68 -5.35
C TRP A 343 -32.77 -8.48 -4.68
N LEU A 344 -33.82 -8.21 -5.47
CA LEU A 344 -35.17 -8.06 -4.94
C LEU A 344 -35.72 -9.39 -4.39
N GLU A 345 -35.56 -10.49 -5.13
CA GLU A 345 -36.11 -11.80 -4.76
C GLU A 345 -35.38 -12.44 -3.57
N LYS A 346 -34.05 -12.35 -3.52
CA LYS A 346 -33.21 -13.02 -2.51
C LYS A 346 -32.93 -12.18 -1.28
N ALA A 347 -32.81 -10.86 -1.46
CA ALA A 347 -32.47 -9.94 -0.37
C ALA A 347 -33.59 -9.00 0.04
N GLY A 348 -34.70 -8.92 -0.75
CA GLY A 348 -35.75 -7.97 -0.52
C GLY A 348 -35.35 -6.51 -0.76
N LEU A 349 -34.25 -6.28 -1.42
CA LEU A 349 -33.69 -4.96 -1.67
C LEU A 349 -34.09 -4.44 -3.05
N TYR A 350 -34.72 -3.27 -3.06
CA TYR A 350 -34.98 -2.53 -4.29
C TYR A 350 -33.73 -1.76 -4.72
N MET A 351 -33.21 -2.11 -5.89
CA MET A 351 -32.01 -1.48 -6.44
C MET A 351 -32.38 -0.25 -7.26
N GLN A 352 -31.94 0.93 -6.82
CA GLN A 352 -32.05 2.17 -7.61
C GLN A 352 -30.99 2.19 -8.71
N SER A 353 -31.30 2.79 -9.85
CA SER A 353 -30.32 2.98 -10.93
C SER A 353 -30.62 4.23 -11.74
N GLU A 354 -29.57 4.92 -12.12
CA GLU A 354 -29.60 6.05 -13.03
C GLU A 354 -28.55 5.89 -14.12
N ARG A 355 -28.82 6.50 -15.28
CA ARG A 355 -27.80 6.58 -16.34
C ARG A 355 -26.80 7.65 -15.98
N VAL A 356 -25.57 7.27 -15.70
CA VAL A 356 -24.47 8.17 -15.35
C VAL A 356 -23.54 8.35 -16.55
N GLY A 357 -23.33 9.59 -16.98
CA GLY A 357 -22.30 9.93 -17.96
C GLY A 357 -20.90 9.73 -17.34
N ILE A 358 -19.98 9.15 -18.11
CA ILE A 358 -18.64 8.80 -17.59
C ILE A 358 -17.93 10.04 -17.02
N LEU A 359 -17.87 11.13 -17.77
CA LEU A 359 -17.19 12.36 -17.32
C LEU A 359 -17.87 13.03 -16.15
N ASP A 360 -19.21 13.07 -16.18
CA ASP A 360 -20.00 13.64 -15.08
C ASP A 360 -19.82 12.84 -13.80
N GLY A 361 -19.73 11.50 -13.92
CA GLY A 361 -19.44 10.59 -12.81
C GLY A 361 -18.05 10.82 -12.23
N VAL A 362 -17.04 10.91 -13.08
CA VAL A 362 -15.65 11.22 -12.67
C VAL A 362 -15.59 12.57 -11.95
N GLU A 363 -16.26 13.61 -12.47
CA GLU A 363 -16.30 14.92 -11.84
C GLU A 363 -16.99 14.84 -10.47
N ARG A 364 -18.11 14.12 -10.35
CA ARG A 364 -18.80 13.90 -9.07
C ARG A 364 -17.91 13.20 -8.06
N PHE A 365 -17.27 12.10 -8.44
CA PHE A 365 -16.34 11.38 -7.56
C PHE A 365 -15.22 12.30 -7.05
N ASN A 366 -14.56 13.03 -7.95
CA ASN A 366 -13.49 13.95 -7.60
C ASN A 366 -13.94 15.08 -6.65
N THR A 367 -15.23 15.46 -6.63
CA THR A 367 -15.71 16.44 -5.63
C THR A 367 -15.70 15.88 -4.22
N PHE A 368 -15.85 14.56 -4.03
CA PHE A 368 -15.82 13.90 -2.74
C PHE A 368 -14.40 13.58 -2.25
N LEU A 369 -13.43 13.54 -3.15
CA LEU A 369 -12.02 13.46 -2.78
C LEU A 369 -11.45 14.79 -2.27
N LYS A 370 -12.15 15.92 -2.47
CA LYS A 370 -11.70 17.21 -1.95
C LYS A 370 -11.90 17.30 -0.45
N GLU A 371 -10.99 18.03 0.19
CA GLU A 371 -11.16 18.41 1.58
C GLU A 371 -12.27 19.46 1.75
N ASN A 372 -13.07 19.30 2.80
CA ASN A 372 -13.98 20.33 3.24
C ASN A 372 -13.17 21.49 3.84
N PRO A 373 -13.26 22.72 3.31
CA PRO A 373 -12.45 23.86 3.75
C PRO A 373 -12.64 24.22 5.23
N SER A 374 -13.81 23.88 5.78
CA SER A 374 -14.15 24.22 7.17
C SER A 374 -13.63 23.20 8.18
N THR A 375 -13.69 21.91 7.83
CA THR A 375 -13.32 20.81 8.74
C THR A 375 -11.91 20.26 8.48
N ARG A 376 -11.30 20.60 7.35
CA ARG A 376 -10.03 20.03 6.88
C ARG A 376 -10.07 18.50 6.78
N GLN A 377 -11.25 17.92 6.62
CA GLN A 377 -11.45 16.51 6.41
C GLN A 377 -11.94 16.25 4.97
N PRO A 378 -11.58 15.15 4.33
CA PRO A 378 -12.13 14.80 3.03
C PRO A 378 -13.62 14.46 3.16
N HIS A 379 -14.37 14.73 2.08
CA HIS A 379 -15.78 14.35 2.04
C HIS A 379 -15.97 12.84 1.90
N MET A 380 -14.92 12.08 1.56
CA MET A 380 -14.94 10.62 1.47
C MET A 380 -13.81 10.02 2.29
N LEU A 381 -14.13 9.00 3.10
CA LEU A 381 -13.16 8.11 3.73
C LEU A 381 -13.41 6.67 3.29
N ILE A 382 -12.33 5.91 3.15
CA ILE A 382 -12.35 4.51 2.72
C ILE A 382 -11.69 3.67 3.80
N ASN A 383 -12.40 2.63 4.26
CA ASN A 383 -11.83 1.67 5.20
C ASN A 383 -10.71 0.88 4.52
N PRO A 384 -9.58 0.60 5.18
CA PRO A 384 -8.48 -0.21 4.63
C PRO A 384 -8.89 -1.60 4.12
N LYS A 385 -10.05 -2.12 4.55
CA LYS A 385 -10.61 -3.41 4.08
C LYS A 385 -11.12 -3.36 2.65
N ALA A 386 -11.50 -2.19 2.14
CA ALA A 386 -12.02 -2.01 0.79
C ALA A 386 -10.88 -2.02 -0.25
N ARG A 387 -10.15 -3.14 -0.31
CA ARG A 387 -8.91 -3.28 -1.10
C ARG A 387 -9.13 -3.22 -2.60
N GLY A 388 -10.30 -3.64 -3.09
CA GLY A 388 -10.64 -3.59 -4.51
C GLY A 388 -10.66 -2.15 -5.01
N VAL A 389 -11.50 -1.31 -4.44
CA VAL A 389 -11.60 0.11 -4.84
C VAL A 389 -10.31 0.87 -4.53
N ILE A 390 -9.63 0.57 -3.41
CA ILE A 390 -8.34 1.19 -3.10
C ILE A 390 -7.32 0.87 -4.18
N SER A 391 -7.28 -0.38 -4.69
CA SER A 391 -6.38 -0.76 -5.78
C SER A 391 -6.69 -0.05 -7.09
N GLU A 392 -7.96 0.11 -7.42
CA GLU A 392 -8.41 0.83 -8.62
C GLU A 392 -8.08 2.33 -8.56
N LEU A 393 -8.00 2.90 -7.36
CA LEU A 393 -7.55 4.27 -7.12
C LEU A 393 -6.03 4.41 -7.03
N GLY A 394 -5.28 3.30 -7.03
CA GLY A 394 -3.82 3.29 -6.99
C GLY A 394 -3.22 3.27 -5.57
N GLY A 395 -4.03 2.96 -4.55
CA GLY A 395 -3.57 2.94 -3.15
C GLY A 395 -2.94 1.63 -2.68
N CYS A 396 -3.18 0.53 -3.38
CA CYS A 396 -2.58 -0.78 -3.07
C CYS A 396 -2.55 -1.68 -4.32
N ALA A 397 -1.91 -2.84 -4.20
CA ALA A 397 -1.96 -3.88 -5.22
C ALA A 397 -3.36 -4.51 -5.30
N ASN A 398 -3.76 -4.95 -6.49
CA ASN A 398 -5.04 -5.60 -6.76
C ASN A 398 -5.16 -6.91 -5.95
N PRO A 399 -6.29 -7.16 -5.26
CA PRO A 399 -6.43 -8.30 -4.37
C PRO A 399 -6.42 -9.67 -5.06
N PHE A 400 -6.57 -9.72 -6.40
CA PHE A 400 -6.63 -10.99 -7.13
C PHE A 400 -5.29 -11.48 -7.68
N ASP A 401 -4.40 -10.59 -8.07
CA ASP A 401 -3.13 -10.94 -8.73
C ASP A 401 -1.93 -10.23 -8.13
N ASP A 402 -2.17 -9.40 -7.12
CA ASP A 402 -1.16 -8.63 -6.41
C ASP A 402 -0.30 -7.71 -7.32
N GLN A 403 -0.84 -7.33 -8.49
CA GLN A 403 -0.23 -6.35 -9.38
C GLN A 403 -0.85 -4.97 -9.15
N ILE A 404 -0.14 -3.93 -9.51
CA ILE A 404 -0.72 -2.57 -9.49
C ILE A 404 -1.53 -2.35 -10.75
N HIS A 405 -2.84 -2.29 -10.59
CA HIS A 405 -3.81 -2.00 -11.63
C HIS A 405 -4.67 -0.82 -11.22
N VAL A 406 -4.64 0.24 -12.02
CA VAL A 406 -5.27 1.51 -11.66
C VAL A 406 -6.22 1.96 -12.75
N TYR A 407 -7.30 2.61 -12.35
CA TYR A 407 -8.23 3.25 -13.27
C TYR A 407 -7.60 4.48 -13.91
N THR A 408 -7.29 4.37 -15.20
CA THR A 408 -6.53 5.39 -15.94
C THR A 408 -7.27 5.89 -17.17
N TRP A 409 -6.94 7.11 -17.60
CA TRP A 409 -7.29 7.61 -18.92
C TRP A 409 -6.63 6.75 -20.01
N ARG A 410 -7.20 6.75 -21.20
CA ARG A 410 -6.51 6.16 -22.37
C ARG A 410 -5.27 7.00 -22.68
N THR A 411 -4.15 6.33 -22.89
CA THR A 411 -2.88 6.96 -23.24
C THR A 411 -2.38 6.46 -24.57
N ASP A 412 -1.56 7.27 -25.26
CA ASP A 412 -0.78 6.87 -26.43
C ASP A 412 0.45 6.04 -26.04
N ARG A 413 1.32 5.76 -27.02
CA ARG A 413 2.56 4.99 -26.79
C ARG A 413 3.57 5.74 -25.94
N ASP A 414 3.44 7.06 -25.86
CA ASP A 414 4.33 7.96 -25.09
C ASP A 414 3.72 8.33 -23.71
N ASN A 415 2.68 7.58 -23.28
CA ASN A 415 1.93 7.80 -22.04
C ASN A 415 1.22 9.16 -21.92
N ASN A 416 0.98 9.88 -23.01
CA ASN A 416 0.15 11.06 -22.99
C ASN A 416 -1.33 10.67 -23.03
N VAL A 417 -2.16 11.36 -22.26
CA VAL A 417 -3.61 11.14 -22.24
C VAL A 417 -4.21 11.48 -23.60
N VAL A 418 -4.89 10.50 -24.22
CA VAL A 418 -5.56 10.64 -25.52
C VAL A 418 -7.06 10.59 -25.34
N GLY A 419 -7.72 11.69 -25.71
CA GLY A 419 -9.18 11.79 -25.61
C GLY A 419 -9.68 12.10 -24.21
N ARG A 420 -11.00 11.89 -23.99
CA ARG A 420 -11.68 12.15 -22.73
C ARG A 420 -12.39 10.92 -22.18
N GLU A 421 -11.92 9.73 -22.55
CA GLU A 421 -12.52 8.49 -22.09
C GLU A 421 -11.48 7.68 -21.30
N PRO A 422 -11.81 7.27 -20.08
CA PRO A 422 -10.97 6.33 -19.34
C PRO A 422 -10.91 4.96 -20.03
N ARG A 423 -9.94 4.14 -19.64
CA ARG A 423 -9.93 2.72 -19.99
C ARG A 423 -11.05 2.00 -19.25
N ASP A 424 -11.78 1.13 -19.93
CA ASP A 424 -12.80 0.29 -19.30
C ASP A 424 -12.17 -0.95 -18.69
N ALA A 425 -11.37 -0.73 -17.65
CA ALA A 425 -10.68 -1.78 -16.90
C ALA A 425 -10.31 -1.25 -15.51
N PHE A 426 -10.32 -2.13 -14.52
CA PHE A 426 -9.97 -1.82 -13.13
C PHE A 426 -10.76 -0.64 -12.57
N ASN A 427 -12.08 -0.71 -12.68
CA ASN A 427 -12.98 0.38 -12.36
C ASN A 427 -14.31 -0.03 -11.74
N HIS A 428 -14.44 -1.27 -11.27
CA HIS A 428 -15.72 -1.79 -10.77
C HIS A 428 -16.11 -1.17 -9.43
N GLY A 429 -15.22 -1.11 -8.45
CA GLY A 429 -15.46 -0.42 -7.18
C GLY A 429 -15.64 1.08 -7.39
N VAL A 430 -14.79 1.69 -8.23
CA VAL A 430 -14.93 3.11 -8.61
C VAL A 430 -16.26 3.40 -9.29
N LYS A 431 -16.74 2.54 -10.20
CA LYS A 431 -18.06 2.68 -10.83
C LYS A 431 -19.19 2.54 -9.81
N ALA A 432 -19.12 1.53 -8.93
CA ALA A 432 -20.10 1.34 -7.87
C ALA A 432 -20.26 2.61 -7.02
N ILE A 433 -19.13 3.19 -6.57
CA ILE A 433 -19.14 4.45 -5.83
C ILE A 433 -19.68 5.60 -6.68
N THR A 434 -19.29 5.68 -7.95
CA THR A 434 -19.74 6.73 -8.86
C THR A 434 -21.27 6.73 -9.01
N TYR A 435 -21.88 5.57 -9.22
CA TYR A 435 -23.34 5.44 -9.30
C TYR A 435 -24.00 5.83 -7.98
N GLY A 436 -23.47 5.34 -6.87
CA GLY A 436 -23.97 5.69 -5.55
C GLY A 436 -23.93 7.20 -5.26
N LEU A 437 -22.81 7.85 -5.59
CA LEU A 437 -22.66 9.29 -5.41
C LEU A 437 -23.63 10.11 -6.27
N VAL A 438 -23.83 9.72 -7.54
CA VAL A 438 -24.73 10.45 -8.44
C VAL A 438 -26.18 10.27 -8.00
N VAL A 439 -26.61 9.04 -7.66
CA VAL A 439 -27.99 8.78 -7.22
C VAL A 439 -28.30 9.49 -5.90
N ASN A 440 -27.38 9.52 -4.94
CA ASN A 440 -27.63 10.12 -3.62
C ASN A 440 -27.44 11.64 -3.59
N PHE A 441 -26.50 12.18 -4.37
CA PHE A 441 -26.09 13.59 -4.29
C PHE A 441 -26.28 14.36 -5.61
N GLY A 442 -26.73 13.72 -6.68
CA GLY A 442 -26.85 14.31 -8.01
C GLY A 442 -25.50 14.61 -8.68
N TYR A 443 -25.53 15.19 -9.86
CA TYR A 443 -24.33 15.57 -10.61
C TYR A 443 -23.60 16.76 -9.99
N ALA A 444 -22.28 16.83 -10.17
CA ALA A 444 -21.51 18.02 -9.83
C ALA A 444 -21.99 19.19 -10.71
N ARG A 445 -22.31 20.32 -10.12
CA ARG A 445 -22.71 21.53 -10.84
C ARG A 445 -21.62 22.60 -10.68
N ALA A 446 -21.36 23.33 -11.76
CA ALA A 446 -20.50 24.51 -11.68
C ALA A 446 -21.05 25.48 -10.62
N ALA A 447 -20.19 26.07 -9.82
CA ALA A 447 -20.55 27.00 -8.77
C ALA A 447 -21.45 28.13 -9.33
N GLY A 448 -22.74 28.11 -9.01
CA GLY A 448 -23.73 29.10 -9.48
C GLY A 448 -25.18 28.63 -9.57
N ALA A 449 -25.48 27.35 -9.44
CA ALA A 449 -26.85 26.83 -9.55
C ALA A 449 -27.27 26.05 -8.29
N THR A 450 -27.72 26.75 -7.26
CA THR A 450 -28.41 26.14 -6.12
C THR A 450 -29.85 25.81 -6.52
N LYS A 451 -30.14 24.50 -6.76
CA LYS A 451 -31.52 24.00 -6.61
C LYS A 451 -31.54 23.07 -5.41
N ILE A 452 -32.21 23.51 -4.37
CA ILE A 452 -32.55 22.67 -3.22
C ILE A 452 -33.56 21.63 -3.73
N ILE A 453 -33.17 20.35 -3.76
CA ILE A 453 -34.11 19.24 -3.96
C ILE A 453 -34.67 18.91 -2.59
N THR A 454 -35.92 19.31 -2.34
CA THR A 454 -36.69 18.85 -1.19
C THR A 454 -37.06 17.39 -1.45
N VAL A 455 -36.49 16.46 -0.72
CA VAL A 455 -36.93 15.07 -0.69
C VAL A 455 -38.21 15.03 0.12
N ASN A 456 -39.36 14.85 -0.56
CA ASN A 456 -40.61 14.54 0.11
C ASN A 456 -40.51 13.13 0.67
N ARG A 457 -40.55 13.03 2.01
CA ARG A 457 -40.76 11.77 2.71
C ARG A 457 -42.20 11.30 2.41
N TRP A 458 -42.32 10.09 1.94
CA TRP A 458 -43.53 9.26 2.05
C TRP A 458 -43.23 8.07 2.95
#